data_54fa252f263531f408fe45cb6edafb34
#
_entry.id   54fa252f263531f408fe45cb6edafb34
#
_cell.length_a   1.000
_cell.length_b   1.000
_cell.length_c   1.000
_cell.angle_alpha   90.00
_cell.angle_beta   90.00
_cell.angle_gamma   90.00
#
_symmetry.space_group_name_H-M   'P 1'
#
loop_
_entity.id
_entity.type
_entity.pdbx_description
1 polymer ?
#
loop_
_entity_poly.entity_id
_entity_poly.type
_entity_poly.pdbx_seq_one_letter_code
_entity_poly.pdbx_strand_id
1 'polypeptide(L)'
;MNDLPESLKSKVKGGGSLTALPIIETQAGDVSAYIPTNVISITDGQIFLESDLFNSGIRPAINVGISVSRVGGSAQVKSMKKVAGTLKLDQAQYRELEAFAKFGSDLDAATKSVLDKGARNVEILKQREGD
;
A
#
# COMPACT_ATOMS: atom_id res chain seq x y z
N MET A 1 -5.39 -14.83 -27.50
CA MET A 1 -6.31 -15.82 -28.14
C MET A 1 -5.77 -16.44 -29.43
N ASN A 2 -4.80 -15.81 -30.07
CA ASN A 2 -4.29 -16.33 -31.37
C ASN A 2 -3.48 -17.63 -31.27
N ASP A 3 -2.99 -17.96 -30.08
CA ASP A 3 -2.12 -19.13 -29.84
C ASP A 3 -2.87 -20.37 -29.33
N LEU A 4 -4.20 -20.33 -29.30
CA LEU A 4 -5.01 -21.45 -28.85
C LEU A 4 -5.28 -22.43 -30.03
N PRO A 5 -5.22 -23.75 -29.76
CA PRO A 5 -5.68 -24.73 -30.73
C PRO A 5 -7.11 -24.47 -31.20
N GLU A 6 -7.39 -24.70 -32.49
CA GLU A 6 -8.72 -24.47 -33.10
C GLU A 6 -9.85 -25.14 -32.32
N SER A 7 -9.60 -26.35 -31.79
CA SER A 7 -10.56 -27.11 -30.98
C SER A 7 -10.99 -26.41 -29.68
N LEU A 8 -10.19 -25.47 -29.18
CA LEU A 8 -10.47 -24.74 -27.94
C LEU A 8 -10.99 -23.31 -28.16
N LYS A 9 -10.78 -22.74 -29.34
CA LYS A 9 -11.20 -21.36 -29.66
C LYS A 9 -12.70 -21.12 -29.45
N SER A 10 -13.54 -22.09 -29.77
CA SER A 10 -14.98 -21.98 -29.57
C SER A 10 -15.45 -22.15 -28.11
N LYS A 11 -14.59 -22.73 -27.27
CA LYS A 11 -14.89 -23.05 -25.87
C LYS A 11 -14.37 -22.00 -24.87
N VAL A 12 -13.50 -21.09 -25.32
CA VAL A 12 -12.84 -20.12 -24.49
C VAL A 12 -13.32 -18.71 -24.82
N LYS A 13 -13.80 -18.00 -23.80
CA LYS A 13 -14.10 -16.56 -23.90
C LYS A 13 -12.84 -15.77 -23.52
N GLY A 14 -12.47 -14.79 -24.34
CA GLY A 14 -11.38 -13.88 -24.01
C GLY A 14 -11.78 -12.85 -22.95
N GLY A 15 -10.80 -12.11 -22.43
CA GLY A 15 -11.02 -10.99 -21.51
C GLY A 15 -11.02 -11.35 -20.04
N GLY A 16 -10.64 -12.59 -19.68
CA GLY A 16 -10.42 -12.97 -18.28
C GLY A 16 -9.11 -12.41 -17.72
N SER A 17 -9.04 -12.27 -16.39
CA SER A 17 -7.82 -11.91 -15.69
C SER A 17 -7.58 -12.86 -14.51
N LEU A 18 -6.32 -13.06 -14.16
CA LEU A 18 -5.90 -13.82 -13.00
C LEU A 18 -4.90 -12.98 -12.22
N THR A 19 -5.18 -12.74 -10.94
CA THR A 19 -4.26 -12.05 -10.03
C THR A 19 -3.76 -13.04 -8.99
N ALA A 20 -2.46 -13.11 -8.81
CA ALA A 20 -1.82 -13.90 -7.76
C ALA A 20 -1.27 -12.96 -6.68
N LEU A 21 -1.53 -13.29 -5.42
CA LEU A 21 -1.03 -12.56 -4.25
C LEU A 21 -0.16 -13.51 -3.41
N PRO A 22 1.13 -13.71 -3.78
CA PRO A 22 2.03 -14.51 -2.97
C PRO A 22 2.36 -13.80 -1.67
N ILE A 23 2.39 -14.55 -0.57
CA ILE A 23 2.75 -14.05 0.76
C ILE A 23 4.17 -14.50 1.06
N ILE A 24 5.05 -13.54 1.33
CA ILE A 24 6.45 -13.79 1.65
C ILE A 24 6.75 -13.26 3.05
N GLU A 25 7.28 -14.11 3.89
CA GLU A 25 7.76 -13.73 5.21
C GLU A 25 9.17 -13.15 5.12
N THR A 26 9.36 -11.99 5.75
CA THR A 26 10.69 -11.39 5.92
C THR A 26 11.21 -11.68 7.33
N GLN A 27 12.50 -11.93 7.47
CA GLN A 27 13.15 -12.06 8.77
C GLN A 27 13.53 -10.67 9.30
N ALA A 28 12.91 -10.27 10.41
CA ALA A 28 13.14 -8.95 11.03
C ALA A 28 12.96 -7.74 10.09
N GLY A 29 12.07 -7.85 9.10
CA GLY A 29 11.83 -6.79 8.13
C GLY A 29 12.90 -6.66 7.04
N ASP A 30 13.81 -7.61 6.91
CA ASP A 30 14.90 -7.58 5.91
C ASP A 30 14.34 -7.89 4.51
N VAL A 31 14.06 -6.84 3.75
CA VAL A 31 13.62 -6.92 2.35
C VAL A 31 14.78 -7.09 1.36
N SER A 32 16.03 -6.95 1.82
CA SER A 32 17.23 -7.14 1.00
C SER A 32 17.65 -8.60 0.86
N ALA A 33 17.04 -9.51 1.62
CA ALA A 33 17.27 -10.93 1.50
C ALA A 33 16.90 -11.46 0.10
N TYR A 34 17.44 -12.61 -0.27
CA TYR A 34 17.33 -13.16 -1.62
C TYR A 34 15.89 -13.37 -2.10
N ILE A 35 15.05 -14.02 -1.29
CA ILE A 35 13.66 -14.30 -1.67
C ILE A 35 12.82 -13.02 -1.79
N PRO A 36 12.79 -12.11 -0.80
CA PRO A 36 12.07 -10.84 -0.94
C PRO A 36 12.54 -10.01 -2.14
N THR A 37 13.84 -9.90 -2.37
CA THR A 37 14.41 -9.15 -3.50
C THR A 37 13.94 -9.70 -4.84
N ASN A 38 13.96 -11.02 -5.02
CA ASN A 38 13.49 -11.66 -6.25
C ASN A 38 12.00 -11.44 -6.47
N VAL A 39 11.19 -11.61 -5.43
CA VAL A 39 9.73 -11.41 -5.54
C VAL A 39 9.39 -9.96 -5.89
N ILE A 40 10.05 -8.98 -5.28
CA ILE A 40 9.88 -7.55 -5.60
C ILE A 40 10.24 -7.28 -7.07
N SER A 41 11.27 -7.93 -7.59
CA SER A 41 11.73 -7.70 -8.97
C SER A 41 10.81 -8.30 -10.04
N ILE A 42 10.13 -9.40 -9.75
CA ILE A 42 9.29 -10.13 -10.72
C ILE A 42 7.81 -9.80 -10.63
N THR A 43 7.34 -9.19 -9.54
CA THR A 43 5.93 -8.80 -9.37
C THR A 43 5.69 -7.35 -9.79
N ASP A 44 4.41 -7.00 -10.00
CA ASP A 44 3.98 -5.65 -10.37
C ASP A 44 3.92 -4.67 -9.18
N GLY A 45 4.25 -5.12 -8.02
CA GLY A 45 4.26 -4.33 -6.81
C GLY A 45 4.27 -5.19 -5.55
N GLN A 46 4.23 -4.55 -4.41
CA GLN A 46 4.18 -5.20 -3.11
C GLN A 46 3.33 -4.41 -2.13
N ILE A 47 2.70 -5.12 -1.21
CA ILE A 47 2.07 -4.58 -0.02
C ILE A 47 2.96 -4.98 1.15
N PHE A 48 3.57 -4.01 1.81
CA PHE A 48 4.51 -4.25 2.90
C PHE A 48 3.82 -4.07 4.25
N LEU A 49 3.82 -5.13 5.05
CA LEU A 49 3.26 -5.14 6.39
C LEU A 49 4.38 -5.09 7.44
N GLU A 50 4.21 -4.24 8.44
CA GLU A 50 5.18 -4.08 9.53
C GLU A 50 4.55 -4.43 10.89
N SER A 51 5.26 -5.25 11.66
CA SER A 51 4.83 -5.60 13.02
C SER A 51 4.79 -4.40 13.96
N ASP A 52 5.69 -3.44 13.80
CA ASP A 52 5.71 -2.21 14.61
C ASP A 52 4.44 -1.36 14.39
N LEU A 53 3.97 -1.26 13.15
CA LEU A 53 2.70 -0.61 12.83
C LEU A 53 1.52 -1.34 13.46
N PHE A 54 1.51 -2.67 13.38
CA PHE A 54 0.48 -3.49 13.98
C PHE A 54 0.41 -3.29 15.50
N ASN A 55 1.55 -3.33 16.16
CA ASN A 55 1.66 -3.15 17.62
C ASN A 55 1.30 -1.73 18.07
N SER A 56 1.49 -0.73 17.21
CA SER A 56 1.06 0.65 17.48
C SER A 56 -0.42 0.91 17.22
N GLY A 57 -1.16 -0.10 16.79
CA GLY A 57 -2.61 -0.01 16.56
C GLY A 57 -3.02 0.41 15.15
N ILE A 58 -2.08 0.48 14.22
CA ILE A 58 -2.37 0.73 12.79
C ILE A 58 -2.74 -0.59 12.14
N ARG A 59 -4.01 -0.75 11.78
CA ARG A 59 -4.56 -1.98 11.21
C ARG A 59 -5.48 -1.66 10.03
N PRO A 60 -5.20 -2.13 8.81
CA PRO A 60 -4.07 -2.99 8.45
C PRO A 60 -2.71 -2.30 8.61
N ALA A 61 -1.70 -3.08 9.00
CA ALA A 61 -0.35 -2.60 9.31
C ALA A 61 0.48 -2.35 8.05
N ILE A 62 -0.07 -1.63 7.09
CA ILE A 62 0.51 -1.37 5.78
C ILE A 62 1.44 -0.17 5.86
N ASN A 63 2.70 -0.36 5.48
CA ASN A 63 3.61 0.74 5.26
C ASN A 63 3.38 1.33 3.85
N VAL A 64 2.66 2.44 3.80
CA VAL A 64 2.29 3.11 2.54
C VAL A 64 3.51 3.68 1.81
N GLY A 65 4.57 4.02 2.52
CA GLY A 65 5.78 4.60 1.95
C GLY A 65 6.54 3.66 1.02
N ILE A 66 6.65 2.40 1.41
CA ILE A 66 7.40 1.37 0.67
C ILE A 66 6.51 0.39 -0.09
N SER A 67 5.20 0.46 0.10
CA SER A 67 4.24 -0.31 -0.68
C SER A 67 4.04 0.35 -2.05
N VAL A 68 4.08 -0.43 -3.10
CA VAL A 68 4.05 0.04 -4.49
C VAL A 68 3.13 -0.82 -5.33
N SER A 69 2.39 -0.19 -6.24
CA SER A 69 1.71 -0.87 -7.34
C SER A 69 2.09 -0.18 -8.65
N ARG A 70 2.77 -0.90 -9.54
CA ARG A 70 3.24 -0.35 -10.83
C ARG A 70 2.11 -0.13 -11.81
N VAL A 71 1.09 -0.98 -11.77
CA VAL A 71 -0.04 -0.95 -12.70
C VAL A 71 -1.35 -0.47 -12.07
N GLY A 72 -1.44 -0.45 -10.74
CA GLY A 72 -2.67 -0.14 -10.01
C GLY A 72 -3.25 1.23 -10.37
N GLY A 73 -2.41 2.23 -10.56
CA GLY A 73 -2.84 3.57 -10.96
C GLY A 73 -3.55 3.62 -12.32
N SER A 74 -3.19 2.74 -13.24
CA SER A 74 -3.84 2.65 -14.56
C SER A 74 -5.22 2.00 -14.49
N ALA A 75 -5.45 1.15 -13.49
CA ALA A 75 -6.74 0.49 -13.26
C ALA A 75 -7.73 1.35 -12.47
N GLN A 76 -7.27 2.41 -11.82
CA GLN A 76 -8.12 3.29 -11.01
C GLN A 76 -8.95 4.25 -11.86
N VAL A 77 -10.20 4.47 -11.44
CA VAL A 77 -11.01 5.57 -11.98
C VAL A 77 -10.41 6.92 -11.58
N LYS A 78 -10.70 7.96 -12.35
CA LYS A 78 -10.09 9.29 -12.15
C LYS A 78 -10.27 9.86 -10.74
N SER A 79 -11.44 9.68 -10.15
CA SER A 79 -11.74 10.13 -8.79
C SER A 79 -10.88 9.41 -7.74
N MET A 80 -10.76 8.09 -7.83
CA MET A 80 -9.92 7.30 -6.95
C MET A 80 -8.44 7.69 -7.07
N LYS A 81 -7.97 7.84 -8.30
CA LYS A 81 -6.58 8.24 -8.56
C LYS A 81 -6.21 9.58 -7.93
N LYS A 82 -7.14 10.55 -8.00
CA LYS A 82 -6.97 11.88 -7.40
C LYS A 82 -6.92 11.81 -5.88
N VAL A 83 -7.87 11.11 -5.26
CA VAL A 83 -7.96 10.97 -3.81
C VAL A 83 -6.79 10.17 -3.24
N ALA A 84 -6.47 9.03 -3.83
CA ALA A 84 -5.38 8.16 -3.36
C ALA A 84 -4.01 8.82 -3.46
N GLY A 85 -3.75 9.59 -4.52
CA GLY A 85 -2.50 10.33 -4.67
C GLY A 85 -2.30 11.37 -3.57
N THR A 86 -3.34 12.16 -3.30
CA THR A 86 -3.32 13.15 -2.21
C THR A 86 -3.19 12.47 -0.84
N LEU A 87 -3.93 11.41 -0.60
CA LEU A 87 -3.89 10.67 0.66
C LEU A 87 -2.49 10.10 0.95
N LYS A 88 -1.82 9.57 -0.06
CA LYS A 88 -0.45 9.05 0.09
C LYS A 88 0.54 10.13 0.50
N LEU A 89 0.46 11.31 -0.12
CA LEU A 89 1.30 12.46 0.23
C LEU A 89 1.01 12.97 1.65
N ASP A 90 -0.26 13.10 2.00
CA ASP A 90 -0.67 13.54 3.32
C ASP A 90 -0.17 12.59 4.42
N GLN A 91 -0.23 11.28 4.19
CA GLN A 91 0.27 10.30 5.13
C GLN A 91 1.80 10.31 5.27
N ALA A 92 2.51 10.52 4.18
CA ALA A 92 3.96 10.65 4.21
C ALA A 92 4.40 11.88 5.05
N GLN A 93 3.75 13.02 4.83
CA GLN A 93 3.99 14.23 5.62
C GLN A 93 3.62 14.05 7.10
N TYR A 94 2.50 13.40 7.37
CA TYR A 94 2.07 13.10 8.74
C TYR A 94 3.11 12.26 9.49
N ARG A 95 3.62 11.20 8.90
CA ARG A 95 4.64 10.34 9.53
C ARG A 95 5.94 11.08 9.80
N GLU A 96 6.38 11.92 8.87
CA GLU A 96 7.58 12.73 9.04
C GLU A 96 7.42 13.73 10.19
N LEU A 97 6.30 14.44 10.24
CA LEU A 97 6.00 15.41 11.30
C LEU A 97 5.69 14.75 12.65
N GLU A 98 5.11 13.56 12.66
CA GLU A 98 4.88 12.79 13.89
C GLU A 98 6.20 12.47 14.59
N ALA A 99 7.24 12.11 13.84
CA ALA A 99 8.56 11.89 14.38
C ALA A 99 9.13 13.16 15.01
N PHE A 100 8.94 14.33 14.38
CA PHE A 100 9.32 15.63 14.95
C PHE A 100 8.51 16.03 16.18
N ALA A 101 7.22 15.77 16.19
CA ALA A 101 6.31 16.12 17.28
C ALA A 101 6.66 15.43 18.60
N LYS A 102 7.30 14.26 18.55
CA LYS A 102 7.79 13.56 19.74
C LYS A 102 8.97 14.26 20.43
N PHE A 103 9.69 15.11 19.70
CA PHE A 103 10.90 15.79 20.18
C PHE A 103 10.75 17.30 20.35
N GLY A 104 9.66 17.91 19.86
CA GLY A 104 9.41 19.33 19.89
C GLY A 104 8.11 19.71 20.59
N SER A 105 8.18 20.71 21.50
CA SER A 105 7.02 21.21 22.23
C SER A 105 6.27 22.33 21.50
N ASP A 106 6.91 23.03 20.57
CA ASP A 106 6.36 24.21 19.89
C ASP A 106 6.10 23.90 18.42
N LEU A 107 4.85 23.50 18.12
CA LEU A 107 4.37 23.30 16.75
C LEU A 107 3.59 24.54 16.31
N ASP A 108 3.85 25.02 15.11
CA ASP A 108 3.04 26.08 14.50
C ASP A 108 1.64 25.55 14.10
N ALA A 109 0.72 26.48 13.79
CA ALA A 109 -0.65 26.12 13.43
C ALA A 109 -0.74 25.26 12.16
N ALA A 110 0.13 25.48 11.19
CA ALA A 110 0.17 24.71 9.95
C ALA A 110 0.59 23.25 10.21
N THR A 111 1.62 23.05 11.03
CA THR A 111 2.09 21.71 11.43
C THR A 111 1.02 20.95 12.23
N LYS A 112 0.36 21.62 13.17
CA LYS A 112 -0.78 21.02 13.91
C LYS A 112 -1.90 20.58 12.98
N SER A 113 -2.24 21.39 11.99
CA SER A 113 -3.28 21.05 11.00
C SER A 113 -2.92 19.81 10.20
N VAL A 114 -1.68 19.65 9.77
CA VAL A 114 -1.20 18.45 9.07
C VAL A 114 -1.25 17.22 9.97
N LEU A 115 -0.83 17.35 11.23
CA LEU A 115 -0.89 16.25 12.20
C LEU A 115 -2.33 15.83 12.51
N ASP A 116 -3.25 16.76 12.71
CA ASP A 116 -4.66 16.47 12.95
C ASP A 116 -5.31 15.78 11.76
N LYS A 117 -5.06 16.26 10.56
CA LYS A 117 -5.55 15.64 9.32
C LYS A 117 -5.00 14.22 9.14
N GLY A 118 -3.71 14.04 9.35
CA GLY A 118 -3.07 12.73 9.25
C GLY A 118 -3.60 11.73 10.27
N ALA A 119 -3.79 12.14 11.52
CA ALA A 119 -4.36 11.31 12.56
C ALA A 119 -5.79 10.88 12.23
N ARG A 120 -6.61 11.78 11.70
CA ARG A 120 -7.98 11.46 11.24
C ARG A 120 -7.96 10.48 10.07
N ASN A 121 -7.07 10.66 9.11
CA ASN A 121 -6.92 9.74 7.98
C ASN A 121 -6.53 8.33 8.45
N VAL A 122 -5.60 8.22 9.38
CA VAL A 122 -5.22 6.93 9.99
C VAL A 122 -6.43 6.27 10.64
N GLU A 123 -7.21 7.02 11.42
CA GLU A 123 -8.39 6.50 12.12
C GLU A 123 -9.49 6.02 11.16
N ILE A 124 -9.74 6.78 10.08
CA ILE A 124 -10.72 6.42 9.05
C ILE A 124 -10.32 5.13 8.31
N LEU A 125 -9.02 4.93 8.10
CA LEU A 125 -8.49 3.77 7.37
C LEU A 125 -8.33 2.53 8.24
N LYS A 126 -8.51 2.62 9.55
CA LYS A 126 -8.46 1.45 10.43
C LYS A 126 -9.60 0.49 10.13
N GLN A 127 -9.26 -0.78 10.07
CA GLN A 127 -10.19 -1.88 9.86
C GLN A 127 -10.19 -2.79 11.09
N ARG A 128 -11.36 -3.29 11.47
CA ARG A 128 -11.49 -4.32 12.49
C ARG A 128 -11.32 -5.69 11.85
N GLU A 129 -11.06 -6.70 12.66
CA GLU A 129 -11.08 -8.07 12.17
C GLU A 129 -12.47 -8.42 11.65
N GLY A 130 -12.55 -8.76 10.37
CA GLY A 130 -13.80 -9.11 9.69
C GLY A 130 -14.49 -7.97 8.91
N ASP A 131 -13.89 -6.75 8.89
CA ASP A 131 -14.39 -5.66 8.05
C ASP A 131 -14.05 -5.86 6.57
#